data_404978f834001179479de1a57fc7a034
#
_entry.id   404978f834001179479de1a57fc7a034
#
_cell.length_a   1.000
_cell.length_b   1.000
_cell.length_c   1.000
_cell.angle_alpha   90.00
_cell.angle_beta   90.00
_cell.angle_gamma   90.00
#
_symmetry.space_group_name_H-M   'P 1'
#
loop_
_entity.id
_entity.type
_entity.pdbx_description
1 polymer ?
#
loop_
_entity_poly.entity_id
_entity_poly.type
_entity_poly.pdbx_seq_one_letter_code
_entity_poly.pdbx_strand_id
1 'polypeptide(L)'
;MLGRMYDIATRQSALDLVAQGHSLNSVSKQTGISRAAIRAWQVRIEPLPRMLIDLAPCPRCRPEPGTPDDTAAYSYLLGLYLGDGCISPHPRGSFYLRIACADAWPGLIEACRAAITAVRPEGGVYNLQKQGYAMVTSYWRHWPCLFPQHGAGRKHERPIILEPWQQEIVDAHTWEFVRGLIHPDGCRATNWTTRTIGGETRRYEYPRYWFSNVSGDIRRLFTDALDRLGVEWKQANARNISVARRASVALMDAHIGSKH
;
A
#
# COMPACT_ATOMS: atom_id res chain seq x y z
N MET A 1 10.80 -9.84 9.41
CA MET A 1 10.60 -10.67 10.61
C MET A 1 9.60 -9.96 11.49
N LEU A 2 8.37 -10.46 11.58
CA LEU A 2 7.39 -10.02 12.57
C LEU A 2 7.96 -10.35 13.94
N GLY A 3 8.20 -9.34 14.78
CA GLY A 3 8.68 -9.53 16.14
C GLY A 3 7.73 -10.48 16.87
N ARG A 4 8.22 -11.62 17.33
CA ARG A 4 7.48 -12.55 18.18
C ARG A 4 6.94 -11.77 19.37
N MET A 5 5.63 -11.68 19.47
CA MET A 5 4.97 -11.09 20.62
C MET A 5 4.99 -12.15 21.72
N TYR A 6 5.86 -11.97 22.72
CA TYR A 6 5.94 -12.83 23.88
C TYR A 6 4.77 -12.54 24.83
N ASP A 7 4.09 -13.58 25.30
CA ASP A 7 3.07 -13.45 26.34
C ASP A 7 3.67 -13.09 27.70
N ILE A 8 2.83 -12.73 28.66
CA ILE A 8 3.27 -12.29 30.01
C ILE A 8 3.99 -13.43 30.73
N ALA A 9 3.56 -14.68 30.57
CA ALA A 9 4.18 -15.82 31.21
C ALA A 9 5.62 -16.04 30.71
N THR A 10 5.84 -15.96 29.41
CA THR A 10 7.19 -16.01 28.80
C THR A 10 8.09 -14.88 29.28
N ARG A 11 7.55 -13.65 29.43
CA ARG A 11 8.30 -12.51 29.96
C ARG A 11 8.67 -12.71 31.41
N GLN A 12 7.73 -13.18 32.23
CA GLN A 12 7.96 -13.47 33.64
C GLN A 12 9.03 -14.54 33.79
N SER A 13 8.95 -15.64 33.06
CA SER A 13 9.96 -16.71 33.11
C SER A 13 11.35 -16.20 32.75
N ALA A 14 11.49 -15.30 31.78
CA ALA A 14 12.78 -14.69 31.45
C ALA A 14 13.31 -13.77 32.58
N LEU A 15 12.42 -13.02 33.24
CA LEU A 15 12.77 -12.17 34.37
C LEU A 15 13.13 -12.98 35.63
N ASP A 16 12.47 -14.10 35.86
CA ASP A 16 12.77 -15.01 36.98
C ASP A 16 14.19 -15.58 36.86
N LEU A 17 14.63 -15.96 35.67
CA LEU A 17 16.00 -16.37 35.41
C LEU A 17 17.00 -15.24 35.73
N VAL A 18 16.69 -14.00 35.41
CA VAL A 18 17.52 -12.85 35.77
C VAL A 18 17.56 -12.66 37.29
N ALA A 19 16.41 -12.79 37.98
CA ALA A 19 16.30 -12.70 39.43
C ALA A 19 17.10 -13.82 40.17
N GLN A 20 17.22 -15.00 39.54
CA GLN A 20 18.04 -16.09 40.00
C GLN A 20 19.55 -15.87 39.79
N GLY A 21 19.96 -14.70 39.28
CA GLY A 21 21.37 -14.35 39.10
C GLY A 21 21.96 -14.66 37.73
N HIS A 22 21.16 -15.16 36.77
CA HIS A 22 21.64 -15.37 35.41
C HIS A 22 21.87 -14.04 34.68
N SER A 23 22.99 -13.91 33.99
CA SER A 23 23.27 -12.72 33.18
C SER A 23 22.29 -12.58 32.03
N LEU A 24 21.98 -11.34 31.58
CA LEU A 24 21.14 -11.08 30.41
C LEU A 24 21.62 -11.84 29.18
N ASN A 25 22.90 -12.04 29.03
CA ASN A 25 23.48 -12.79 27.90
C ASN A 25 23.16 -14.29 28.01
N SER A 26 23.23 -14.86 29.21
CA SER A 26 22.87 -16.24 29.48
C SER A 26 21.40 -16.50 29.22
N VAL A 27 20.50 -15.64 29.76
CA VAL A 27 19.06 -15.74 29.55
C VAL A 27 18.71 -15.59 28.08
N SER A 28 19.34 -14.64 27.37
CA SER A 28 19.12 -14.44 25.92
C SER A 28 19.51 -15.67 25.10
N LYS A 29 20.61 -16.31 25.41
CA LYS A 29 21.04 -17.56 24.74
C LYS A 29 20.10 -18.72 25.04
N GLN A 30 19.66 -18.85 26.29
CA GLN A 30 18.82 -19.96 26.75
C GLN A 30 17.38 -19.85 26.22
N THR A 31 16.84 -18.63 26.15
CA THR A 31 15.43 -18.40 25.80
C THR A 31 15.22 -17.98 24.33
N GLY A 32 16.29 -17.61 23.63
CA GLY A 32 16.20 -17.01 22.28
C GLY A 32 15.63 -15.59 22.28
N ILE A 33 15.42 -14.97 23.44
CA ILE A 33 14.87 -13.62 23.60
C ILE A 33 16.00 -12.60 23.58
N SER A 34 15.83 -11.51 22.85
CA SER A 34 16.86 -10.48 22.76
C SER A 34 17.10 -9.81 24.13
N ARG A 35 18.36 -9.49 24.44
CA ARG A 35 18.74 -8.75 25.66
C ARG A 35 18.00 -7.41 25.81
N ALA A 36 17.71 -6.74 24.67
CA ALA A 36 16.95 -5.48 24.67
C ALA A 36 15.51 -5.70 25.14
N ALA A 37 14.87 -6.80 24.72
CA ALA A 37 13.52 -7.15 25.18
C ALA A 37 13.50 -7.45 26.67
N ILE A 38 14.45 -8.24 27.18
CA ILE A 38 14.53 -8.58 28.61
C ILE A 38 14.75 -7.32 29.47
N ARG A 39 15.64 -6.40 29.06
CA ARG A 39 15.83 -5.11 29.74
C ARG A 39 14.55 -4.25 29.75
N ALA A 40 13.83 -4.21 28.65
CA ALA A 40 12.57 -3.46 28.58
C ALA A 40 11.53 -4.04 29.55
N TRP A 41 11.49 -5.35 29.74
CA TRP A 41 10.58 -6.03 30.68
C TRP A 41 10.99 -5.87 32.14
N GLN A 42 12.27 -5.66 32.45
CA GLN A 42 12.71 -5.28 33.79
C GLN A 42 12.13 -3.92 34.22
N VAL A 43 11.88 -3.03 33.26
CA VAL A 43 11.24 -1.73 33.51
C VAL A 43 9.72 -1.85 33.53
N ARG A 44 9.15 -2.66 32.61
CA ARG A 44 7.72 -2.87 32.51
C ARG A 44 7.42 -4.21 31.84
N ILE A 45 6.84 -5.12 32.61
CA ILE A 45 6.49 -6.47 32.13
C ILE A 45 5.23 -6.49 31.27
N GLU A 46 4.22 -5.66 31.63
CA GLU A 46 3.00 -5.59 30.86
C GLU A 46 3.31 -5.09 29.44
N PRO A 47 2.70 -5.73 28.42
CA PRO A 47 2.74 -5.14 27.10
C PRO A 47 2.20 -3.72 27.22
N LEU A 48 2.91 -2.76 26.61
CA LEU A 48 2.28 -1.45 26.38
C LEU A 48 0.88 -1.75 25.85
N PRO A 49 -0.18 -1.18 26.47
CA PRO A 49 -1.50 -1.35 25.92
C PRO A 49 -1.31 -1.06 24.42
N ARG A 50 -1.70 -2.01 23.54
CA ARG A 50 -1.97 -1.62 22.16
C ARG A 50 -2.84 -0.41 22.35
N MET A 51 -2.32 0.78 22.02
CA MET A 51 -3.22 1.88 21.81
C MET A 51 -4.21 1.32 20.80
N LEU A 52 -5.38 0.91 21.28
CA LEU A 52 -6.60 0.97 20.52
C LEU A 52 -6.59 2.43 20.14
N ILE A 53 -5.98 2.74 19.01
CA ILE A 53 -6.09 4.04 18.41
C ILE A 53 -7.57 4.11 18.22
N ASP A 54 -8.19 4.88 19.08
CA ASP A 54 -9.59 5.16 19.03
C ASP A 54 -9.83 5.60 17.58
N LEU A 55 -10.51 4.75 16.80
CA LEU A 55 -10.88 5.05 15.42
C LEU A 55 -11.96 6.14 15.42
N ALA A 56 -12.19 6.79 16.57
CA ALA A 56 -12.97 8.00 16.63
C ALA A 56 -12.41 9.01 15.63
N PRO A 57 -13.27 9.54 14.76
CA PRO A 57 -12.86 10.51 13.75
C PRO A 57 -12.04 11.61 14.40
N CYS A 58 -10.91 11.94 13.79
CA CYS A 58 -9.99 12.95 14.31
C CYS A 58 -10.74 14.25 14.59
N PRO A 59 -10.71 14.77 15.84
CA PRO A 59 -11.45 15.99 16.19
C PRO A 59 -11.08 17.21 15.33
N ARG A 60 -9.87 17.21 14.73
CA ARG A 60 -9.40 18.28 13.86
C ARG A 60 -9.87 18.15 12.42
N CYS A 61 -10.30 16.95 12.01
CA CYS A 61 -10.83 16.67 10.68
C CYS A 61 -12.37 16.66 10.65
N ARG A 62 -13.03 17.08 11.74
CA ARG A 62 -14.48 17.24 11.78
C ARG A 62 -14.88 18.71 11.60
N PRO A 63 -16.03 18.97 10.97
CA PRO A 63 -17.06 18.08 10.43
C PRO A 63 -16.69 17.42 9.09
N GLU A 64 -15.73 17.95 8.38
CA GLU A 64 -15.24 17.42 7.10
C GLU A 64 -13.77 17.03 7.24
N PRO A 65 -13.36 15.81 6.85
CA PRO A 65 -11.95 15.56 6.64
C PRO A 65 -11.48 16.60 5.62
N GLY A 66 -10.48 17.42 6.01
CA GLY A 66 -9.93 18.40 5.09
C GLY A 66 -9.55 17.71 3.79
N THR A 67 -10.21 18.09 2.70
CA THR A 67 -9.83 17.61 1.37
C THR A 67 -8.39 18.02 1.12
N PRO A 68 -7.54 17.15 0.57
CA PRO A 68 -6.18 17.54 0.22
C PRO A 68 -6.22 18.66 -0.82
N ASP A 69 -5.32 19.65 -0.68
CA ASP A 69 -5.26 20.80 -1.59
C ASP A 69 -5.01 20.36 -3.04
N ASP A 70 -4.15 19.37 -3.25
CA ASP A 70 -3.92 18.73 -4.54
C ASP A 70 -4.73 17.43 -4.65
N THR A 71 -5.94 17.54 -5.19
CA THR A 71 -6.86 16.42 -5.37
C THR A 71 -6.39 15.44 -6.46
N ALA A 72 -5.67 15.90 -7.49
CA ALA A 72 -5.11 15.05 -8.53
C ALA A 72 -3.99 14.16 -7.96
N ALA A 73 -3.06 14.76 -7.21
CA ALA A 73 -2.02 14.01 -6.53
C ALA A 73 -2.58 13.04 -5.49
N TYR A 74 -3.66 13.43 -4.79
CA TYR A 74 -4.33 12.54 -3.85
C TYR A 74 -4.98 11.35 -4.57
N SER A 75 -5.65 11.55 -5.69
CA SER A 75 -6.27 10.48 -6.48
C SER A 75 -5.23 9.42 -6.89
N TYR A 76 -4.07 9.88 -7.38
CA TYR A 76 -2.93 9.00 -7.67
C TYR A 76 -2.39 8.30 -6.42
N LEU A 77 -2.19 9.03 -5.32
CA LEU A 77 -1.69 8.49 -4.06
C LEU A 77 -2.66 7.47 -3.45
N LEU A 78 -3.98 7.68 -3.61
CA LEU A 78 -5.00 6.72 -3.18
C LEU A 78 -4.86 5.40 -3.94
N GLY A 79 -4.65 5.44 -5.25
CA GLY A 79 -4.37 4.26 -6.06
C GLY A 79 -3.11 3.52 -5.60
N LEU A 80 -2.01 4.23 -5.37
CA LEU A 80 -0.77 3.65 -4.82
C LEU A 80 -0.99 3.00 -3.44
N TYR A 81 -1.75 3.67 -2.56
CA TYR A 81 -2.07 3.15 -1.24
C TYR A 81 -2.91 1.87 -1.32
N LEU A 82 -3.89 1.82 -2.21
CA LEU A 82 -4.75 0.64 -2.39
C LEU A 82 -3.97 -0.57 -2.92
N GLY A 83 -2.94 -0.37 -3.74
CA GLY A 83 -2.00 -1.41 -4.15
C GLY A 83 -1.03 -1.75 -3.02
N ASP A 84 0.14 -1.14 -3.02
CA ASP A 84 1.29 -1.49 -2.18
C ASP A 84 1.46 -0.61 -0.92
N GLY A 85 0.45 0.20 -0.57
CA GLY A 85 0.50 1.08 0.58
C GLY A 85 0.02 0.42 1.88
N CYS A 86 0.53 0.91 3.00
CA CYS A 86 0.01 0.60 4.32
C CYS A 86 0.14 1.81 5.26
N ILE A 87 -0.78 1.88 6.22
CA ILE A 87 -0.72 2.82 7.33
C ILE A 87 -0.53 2.02 8.63
N SER A 88 0.38 2.48 9.47
CA SER A 88 0.62 1.85 10.77
C SER A 88 0.92 2.89 11.83
N PRO A 89 0.57 2.62 13.11
CA PRO A 89 0.81 3.56 14.19
C PRO A 89 2.30 3.80 14.42
N HIS A 90 2.62 5.03 14.77
CA HIS A 90 3.93 5.45 15.25
C HIS A 90 3.90 5.64 16.78
N PRO A 91 4.97 5.26 17.53
CA PRO A 91 4.98 5.34 19.00
C PRO A 91 4.66 6.70 19.60
N ARG A 92 4.82 7.79 18.83
CA ARG A 92 4.57 9.17 19.28
C ARG A 92 3.18 9.71 18.92
N GLY A 93 2.18 8.83 18.67
CA GLY A 93 0.80 9.24 18.40
C GLY A 93 0.54 9.79 16.99
N SER A 94 1.47 9.57 16.05
CA SER A 94 1.27 9.79 14.62
C SER A 94 1.14 8.46 13.89
N PHE A 95 1.06 8.51 12.56
CA PHE A 95 1.00 7.32 11.70
C PHE A 95 2.07 7.39 10.63
N TYR A 96 2.59 6.23 10.26
CA TYR A 96 3.36 6.05 9.05
C TYR A 96 2.41 5.78 7.89
N LEU A 97 2.49 6.56 6.83
CA LEU A 97 2.11 6.10 5.50
C LEU A 97 3.36 5.51 4.84
N ARG A 98 3.25 4.30 4.33
CA ARG A 98 4.35 3.59 3.66
C ARG A 98 3.85 3.00 2.37
N ILE A 99 4.62 3.20 1.30
CA ILE A 99 4.34 2.62 -0.03
C ILE A 99 5.61 1.92 -0.50
N ALA A 100 5.50 0.65 -0.85
CA ALA A 100 6.60 -0.13 -1.38
C ALA A 100 6.72 0.12 -2.89
N CYS A 101 7.90 0.54 -3.35
CA CYS A 101 8.19 0.79 -4.76
C CYS A 101 9.42 -0.04 -5.15
N ALA A 102 9.31 -0.88 -6.17
CA ALA A 102 10.42 -1.72 -6.63
C ALA A 102 11.58 -0.87 -7.16
N ASP A 103 12.82 -1.25 -6.81
CA ASP A 103 14.05 -0.57 -7.24
C ASP A 103 14.24 -0.54 -8.75
N ALA A 104 13.63 -1.49 -9.46
CA ALA A 104 13.63 -1.54 -10.92
C ALA A 104 12.95 -0.32 -11.57
N TRP A 105 12.19 0.46 -10.80
CA TRP A 105 11.39 1.58 -11.29
C TRP A 105 11.66 2.86 -10.49
N PRO A 106 12.83 3.51 -10.66
CA PRO A 106 13.18 4.71 -9.89
C PRO A 106 12.24 5.88 -10.14
N GLY A 107 11.71 6.03 -11.36
CA GLY A 107 10.70 7.05 -11.66
C GLY A 107 9.38 6.85 -10.87
N LEU A 108 9.01 5.61 -10.55
CA LEU A 108 7.87 5.32 -9.68
C LEU A 108 8.14 5.76 -8.23
N ILE A 109 9.37 5.58 -7.74
CA ILE A 109 9.77 6.05 -6.40
C ILE A 109 9.62 7.57 -6.32
N GLU A 110 10.11 8.30 -7.33
CA GLU A 110 10.00 9.76 -7.38
C GLU A 110 8.55 10.24 -7.57
N ALA A 111 7.75 9.58 -8.40
CA ALA A 111 6.33 9.89 -8.56
C ALA A 111 5.56 9.67 -7.24
N CYS A 112 5.86 8.61 -6.49
CA CYS A 112 5.28 8.36 -5.16
C CYS A 112 5.67 9.46 -4.16
N ARG A 113 6.95 9.87 -4.14
CA ARG A 113 7.44 10.98 -3.29
C ARG A 113 6.73 12.29 -3.62
N ALA A 114 6.67 12.62 -4.91
CA ALA A 114 6.00 13.83 -5.39
C ALA A 114 4.53 13.87 -4.98
N ALA A 115 3.81 12.77 -5.13
CA ALA A 115 2.40 12.68 -4.74
C ALA A 115 2.20 12.87 -3.21
N ILE A 116 3.05 12.24 -2.38
CA ILE A 116 2.99 12.43 -0.93
C ILE A 116 3.30 13.88 -0.54
N THR A 117 4.30 14.49 -1.20
CA THR A 117 4.68 15.90 -0.96
C THR A 117 3.57 16.86 -1.39
N ALA A 118 2.92 16.63 -2.54
CA ALA A 118 1.81 17.47 -3.02
C ALA A 118 0.59 17.40 -2.09
N VAL A 119 0.26 16.19 -1.59
CA VAL A 119 -0.84 15.99 -0.61
C VAL A 119 -0.49 16.57 0.76
N ARG A 120 0.79 16.63 1.12
CA ARG A 120 1.27 17.16 2.40
C ARG A 120 2.57 17.94 2.24
N PRO A 121 2.53 19.18 1.76
CA PRO A 121 3.74 19.97 1.47
C PRO A 121 4.66 20.21 2.68
N GLU A 122 4.08 20.37 3.87
CA GLU A 122 4.82 20.62 5.12
C GLU A 122 5.45 19.34 5.73
N GLY A 123 5.25 18.19 5.11
CA GLY A 123 5.66 16.88 5.62
C GLY A 123 6.95 16.35 5.01
N GLY A 124 7.81 15.76 5.85
CA GLY A 124 8.97 15.01 5.34
C GLY A 124 8.56 13.72 4.64
N VAL A 125 9.20 13.42 3.51
CA VAL A 125 9.10 12.15 2.79
C VAL A 125 10.48 11.50 2.75
N TYR A 126 10.57 10.26 3.18
CA TYR A 126 11.81 9.53 3.39
C TYR A 126 11.79 8.21 2.60
N ASN A 127 12.92 7.84 2.00
CA ASN A 127 13.11 6.53 1.40
C ASN A 127 13.87 5.65 2.38
N LEU A 128 13.28 4.52 2.75
CA LEU A 128 13.96 3.47 3.48
C LEU A 128 14.29 2.34 2.51
N GLN A 129 15.57 2.26 2.13
CA GLN A 129 16.03 1.23 1.21
C GLN A 129 15.93 -0.16 1.83
N LYS A 130 15.42 -1.11 1.06
CA LYS A 130 15.31 -2.53 1.34
C LYS A 130 15.91 -3.34 0.20
N GLN A 131 16.05 -4.63 0.38
CA GLN A 131 16.50 -5.49 -0.71
C GLN A 131 15.41 -5.59 -1.80
N GLY A 132 15.68 -5.02 -2.97
CA GLY A 132 14.80 -5.06 -4.14
C GLY A 132 13.70 -3.99 -4.19
N TYR A 133 13.56 -3.13 -3.17
CA TYR A 133 12.58 -2.04 -3.17
C TYR A 133 12.92 -0.92 -2.20
N ALA A 134 12.41 0.26 -2.48
CA ALA A 134 12.39 1.38 -1.56
C ALA A 134 11.03 1.48 -0.86
N MET A 135 11.03 1.67 0.46
CA MET A 135 9.82 2.00 1.20
C MET A 135 9.73 3.53 1.32
N VAL A 136 8.89 4.13 0.50
CA VAL A 136 8.59 5.57 0.59
C VAL A 136 7.70 5.79 1.81
N THR A 137 8.15 6.64 2.74
CA THR A 137 7.54 6.78 4.06
C THR A 137 7.31 8.25 4.42
N SER A 138 6.16 8.57 4.96
CA SER A 138 5.84 9.86 5.56
C SER A 138 5.12 9.69 6.90
N TYR A 139 5.30 10.67 7.81
CA TYR A 139 4.74 10.63 9.17
C TYR A 139 3.68 11.71 9.33
N TRP A 140 2.46 11.33 9.69
CA TRP A 140 1.42 12.31 9.99
C TRP A 140 0.28 11.68 10.80
N ARG A 141 -0.32 12.46 11.70
CA ARG A 141 -1.44 11.96 12.49
C ARG A 141 -2.74 11.81 11.70
N HIS A 142 -2.86 12.52 10.58
CA HIS A 142 -4.08 12.56 9.77
C HIS A 142 -4.05 11.61 8.55
N TRP A 143 -3.01 10.80 8.37
CA TRP A 143 -3.03 9.78 7.31
C TRP A 143 -4.27 8.87 7.37
N PRO A 144 -4.74 8.38 8.55
CA PRO A 144 -5.99 7.61 8.61
C PRO A 144 -7.24 8.39 8.22
N CYS A 145 -7.25 9.73 8.38
CA CYS A 145 -8.37 10.57 7.97
C CYS A 145 -8.47 10.66 6.44
N LEU A 146 -7.33 10.72 5.74
CA LEU A 146 -7.28 10.72 4.28
C LEU A 146 -7.46 9.32 3.68
N PHE A 147 -7.19 8.27 4.43
CA PHE A 147 -7.34 6.88 3.99
C PHE A 147 -8.23 6.11 4.96
N PRO A 148 -9.54 6.38 5.01
CA PRO A 148 -10.49 5.69 5.89
C PRO A 148 -10.56 4.18 5.64
N GLN A 149 -10.06 3.68 4.50
CA GLN A 149 -9.85 2.27 4.21
C GLN A 149 -8.77 1.63 5.09
N HIS A 150 -8.06 2.45 5.89
CA HIS A 150 -7.08 1.96 6.87
C HIS A 150 -7.77 1.11 7.95
N GLY A 151 -7.13 0.01 8.32
CA GLY A 151 -7.66 -0.88 9.36
C GLY A 151 -6.69 -2.00 9.71
N ALA A 152 -7.06 -2.79 10.72
CA ALA A 152 -6.30 -3.96 11.14
C ALA A 152 -6.36 -5.08 10.09
N GLY A 153 -5.32 -5.91 10.02
CA GLY A 153 -5.25 -7.04 9.10
C GLY A 153 -4.86 -6.62 7.67
N ARG A 154 -5.07 -7.54 6.74
CA ARG A 154 -4.72 -7.35 5.33
C ARG A 154 -5.84 -6.62 4.59
N LYS A 155 -5.50 -5.76 3.64
CA LYS A 155 -6.50 -4.99 2.86
C LYS A 155 -7.54 -5.87 2.16
N HIS A 156 -7.13 -7.02 1.63
CA HIS A 156 -8.05 -7.91 0.91
C HIS A 156 -8.99 -8.73 1.81
N GLU A 157 -8.80 -8.67 3.13
CA GLU A 157 -9.64 -9.35 4.13
C GLU A 157 -10.72 -8.43 4.72
N ARG A 158 -10.81 -7.18 4.25
CA ARG A 158 -11.80 -6.20 4.71
C ARG A 158 -12.42 -5.45 3.53
N PRO A 159 -13.63 -4.88 3.69
CA PRO A 159 -14.24 -4.04 2.66
C PRO A 159 -13.37 -2.82 2.35
N ILE A 160 -13.21 -2.52 1.05
CA ILE A 160 -12.55 -1.32 0.54
C ILE A 160 -13.60 -0.50 -0.20
N ILE A 161 -14.13 0.50 0.49
CA ILE A 161 -15.17 1.40 -0.01
C ILE A 161 -14.63 2.82 0.05
N LEU A 162 -14.85 3.60 -1.01
CA LEU A 162 -14.50 5.02 -1.00
C LEU A 162 -15.59 5.81 -0.29
N GLU A 163 -15.18 6.76 0.54
CA GLU A 163 -16.09 7.77 1.09
C GLU A 163 -16.61 8.69 -0.04
N PRO A 164 -17.80 9.31 0.10
CA PRO A 164 -18.35 10.16 -0.95
C PRO A 164 -17.37 11.23 -1.46
N TRP A 165 -16.67 11.92 -0.58
CA TRP A 165 -15.68 12.94 -0.95
C TRP A 165 -14.46 12.35 -1.70
N GLN A 166 -14.06 11.10 -1.39
CA GLN A 166 -13.02 10.40 -2.14
C GLN A 166 -13.51 10.04 -3.53
N GLN A 167 -14.76 9.59 -3.63
CA GLN A 167 -15.37 9.26 -4.90
C GLN A 167 -15.45 10.50 -5.82
N GLU A 168 -15.83 11.66 -5.30
CA GLU A 168 -15.84 12.92 -6.04
C GLU A 168 -14.44 13.27 -6.59
N ILE A 169 -13.41 13.11 -5.78
CA ILE A 169 -12.03 13.34 -6.22
C ILE A 169 -11.60 12.31 -7.29
N VAL A 170 -11.92 11.04 -7.10
CA VAL A 170 -11.60 9.99 -8.08
C VAL A 170 -12.35 10.23 -9.40
N ASP A 171 -13.59 10.72 -9.33
CA ASP A 171 -14.39 11.03 -10.50
C ASP A 171 -13.83 12.22 -11.29
N ALA A 172 -13.31 13.23 -10.59
CA ALA A 172 -12.64 14.38 -11.20
C ALA A 172 -11.24 14.04 -11.76
N HIS A 173 -10.55 13.07 -11.17
CA HIS A 173 -9.17 12.70 -11.49
C HIS A 173 -9.02 11.19 -11.72
N THR A 174 -9.88 10.64 -12.57
CA THR A 174 -9.98 9.19 -12.80
C THR A 174 -8.71 8.60 -13.40
N TRP A 175 -8.03 9.31 -14.31
CA TRP A 175 -6.76 8.84 -14.89
C TRP A 175 -5.64 8.73 -13.86
N GLU A 176 -5.54 9.70 -12.95
CA GLU A 176 -4.58 9.67 -11.85
C GLU A 176 -4.82 8.47 -10.94
N PHE A 177 -6.09 8.17 -10.63
CA PHE A 177 -6.47 7.00 -9.86
C PHE A 177 -6.08 5.69 -10.54
N VAL A 178 -6.42 5.53 -11.82
CA VAL A 178 -6.06 4.36 -12.63
C VAL A 178 -4.55 4.20 -12.72
N ARG A 179 -3.80 5.30 -12.94
CA ARG A 179 -2.34 5.30 -12.93
C ARG A 179 -1.80 4.85 -11.58
N GLY A 180 -2.37 5.36 -10.48
CA GLY A 180 -2.02 4.98 -9.12
C GLY A 180 -2.24 3.50 -8.81
N LEU A 181 -3.25 2.85 -9.39
CA LEU A 181 -3.50 1.43 -9.26
C LEU A 181 -2.58 0.57 -10.16
N ILE A 182 -2.32 1.02 -11.40
CA ILE A 182 -1.46 0.29 -12.35
C ILE A 182 0.00 0.28 -11.90
N HIS A 183 0.47 1.33 -11.27
CA HIS A 183 1.87 1.42 -10.88
C HIS A 183 2.28 0.31 -9.88
N PRO A 184 1.55 -0.01 -8.79
CA PRO A 184 1.86 -1.16 -7.95
C PRO A 184 1.45 -2.48 -8.59
N ASP A 185 0.20 -2.65 -8.94
CA ASP A 185 -0.45 -3.93 -9.20
C ASP A 185 -0.67 -4.25 -10.69
N GLY A 186 -0.24 -3.37 -11.59
CA GLY A 186 -0.41 -3.56 -13.03
C GLY A 186 0.91 -3.63 -13.78
N CYS A 187 0.82 -4.01 -15.04
CA CYS A 187 1.92 -3.90 -15.99
C CYS A 187 1.40 -3.72 -17.42
N ARG A 188 2.22 -3.05 -18.26
CA ARG A 188 2.09 -3.06 -19.70
C ARG A 188 3.02 -4.12 -20.28
N ALA A 189 2.47 -5.05 -21.02
CA ALA A 189 3.22 -6.15 -21.60
C ALA A 189 2.92 -6.28 -23.09
N THR A 190 3.89 -6.75 -23.87
CA THR A 190 3.64 -7.22 -25.23
C THR A 190 3.22 -8.69 -25.17
N ASN A 191 1.99 -8.96 -25.58
CA ASN A 191 1.47 -10.31 -25.71
C ASN A 191 1.56 -10.77 -27.17
N TRP A 192 1.46 -12.06 -27.43
CA TRP A 192 1.51 -12.59 -28.78
C TRP A 192 0.52 -13.73 -28.96
N THR A 193 0.14 -13.96 -30.21
CA THR A 193 -0.64 -15.12 -30.63
C THR A 193 -0.12 -15.60 -31.99
N THR A 194 -0.32 -16.86 -32.31
CA THR A 194 -0.04 -17.41 -33.63
C THR A 194 -1.35 -17.73 -34.32
N ARG A 195 -1.37 -17.52 -35.63
CA ARG A 195 -2.47 -17.94 -36.52
C ARG A 195 -1.89 -18.64 -37.72
N THR A 196 -2.49 -19.75 -38.10
CA THR A 196 -2.16 -20.44 -39.34
C THR A 196 -3.12 -19.96 -40.44
N ILE A 197 -2.57 -19.32 -41.45
CA ILE A 197 -3.32 -18.80 -42.62
C ILE A 197 -2.64 -19.37 -43.86
N GLY A 198 -3.38 -20.13 -44.68
CA GLY A 198 -2.86 -20.75 -45.91
C GLY A 198 -1.73 -21.75 -45.69
N GLY A 199 -1.68 -22.42 -44.50
CA GLY A 199 -0.61 -23.36 -44.14
C GLY A 199 0.62 -22.72 -43.50
N GLU A 200 0.74 -21.39 -43.50
CA GLU A 200 1.82 -20.66 -42.83
C GLU A 200 1.40 -20.20 -41.44
N THR A 201 2.22 -20.46 -40.41
CA THR A 201 2.01 -19.97 -39.07
C THR A 201 2.66 -18.61 -38.91
N ARG A 202 1.84 -17.58 -38.64
CA ARG A 202 2.30 -16.21 -38.41
C ARG A 202 2.09 -15.82 -36.95
N ARG A 203 3.10 -15.16 -36.35
CA ARG A 203 3.06 -14.60 -35.03
C ARG A 203 2.57 -13.15 -35.11
N TYR A 204 1.59 -12.81 -34.26
CA TYR A 204 1.04 -11.48 -34.10
C TYR A 204 1.31 -10.98 -32.68
N GLU A 205 1.98 -9.87 -32.56
CA GLU A 205 2.26 -9.22 -31.28
C GLU A 205 1.33 -8.05 -31.06
N TYR A 206 0.89 -7.85 -29.80
CA TYR A 206 0.03 -6.74 -29.44
C TYR A 206 0.26 -6.31 -27.99
N PRO A 207 0.23 -4.98 -27.71
CA PRO A 207 0.35 -4.47 -26.36
C PRO A 207 -0.91 -4.77 -25.55
N ARG A 208 -0.73 -4.93 -24.25
CA ARG A 208 -1.80 -5.20 -23.31
C ARG A 208 -1.46 -4.66 -21.95
N TYR A 209 -2.45 -4.15 -21.21
CA TYR A 209 -2.34 -3.89 -19.79
C TYR A 209 -2.93 -5.05 -19.00
N TRP A 210 -2.26 -5.36 -17.90
CA TRP A 210 -2.73 -6.27 -16.89
C TRP A 210 -2.84 -5.53 -15.56
N PHE A 211 -3.87 -5.85 -14.79
CA PHE A 211 -4.03 -5.44 -13.40
C PHE A 211 -4.37 -6.66 -12.57
N SER A 212 -3.62 -6.91 -11.48
CA SER A 212 -3.78 -8.10 -10.65
C SER A 212 -3.93 -7.70 -9.19
N ASN A 213 -5.07 -7.96 -8.59
CA ASN A 213 -5.28 -7.72 -7.16
C ASN A 213 -6.13 -8.83 -6.54
N VAL A 214 -5.83 -9.20 -5.28
CA VAL A 214 -6.60 -10.21 -4.52
C VAL A 214 -7.94 -9.65 -4.05
N SER A 215 -8.01 -8.35 -3.69
CA SER A 215 -9.24 -7.68 -3.25
C SER A 215 -10.25 -7.54 -4.40
N GLY A 216 -11.44 -8.08 -4.21
CA GLY A 216 -12.57 -7.90 -5.14
C GLY A 216 -12.98 -6.43 -5.26
N ASP A 217 -12.96 -5.70 -4.15
CA ASP A 217 -13.35 -4.30 -4.11
C ASP A 217 -12.36 -3.41 -4.87
N ILE A 218 -11.05 -3.62 -4.69
CA ILE A 218 -10.03 -2.86 -5.44
C ILE A 218 -10.14 -3.15 -6.94
N ARG A 219 -10.40 -4.42 -7.35
CA ARG A 219 -10.64 -4.72 -8.77
C ARG A 219 -11.91 -4.02 -9.28
N ARG A 220 -12.97 -3.95 -8.50
CA ARG A 220 -14.20 -3.24 -8.87
C ARG A 220 -13.94 -1.74 -9.02
N LEU A 221 -13.29 -1.10 -8.06
CA LEU A 221 -12.89 0.31 -8.17
C LEU A 221 -12.06 0.58 -9.44
N PHE A 222 -11.16 -0.34 -9.80
CA PHE A 222 -10.39 -0.24 -11.04
C PHE A 222 -11.28 -0.37 -12.28
N THR A 223 -12.18 -1.36 -12.35
CA THR A 223 -13.06 -1.56 -13.50
C THR A 223 -14.08 -0.46 -13.66
N ASP A 224 -14.67 0.04 -12.56
CA ASP A 224 -15.60 1.17 -12.58
C ASP A 224 -14.91 2.44 -13.11
N ALA A 225 -13.65 2.65 -12.75
CA ALA A 225 -12.84 3.75 -13.29
C ALA A 225 -12.55 3.56 -14.79
N LEU A 226 -12.25 2.34 -15.23
CA LEU A 226 -12.08 2.05 -16.68
C LEU A 226 -13.37 2.27 -17.48
N ASP A 227 -14.51 1.84 -16.95
CA ASP A 227 -15.83 2.03 -17.59
C ASP A 227 -16.15 3.52 -17.75
N ARG A 228 -15.89 4.33 -16.73
CA ARG A 228 -16.04 5.80 -16.78
C ARG A 228 -15.17 6.44 -17.86
N LEU A 229 -13.96 5.91 -18.08
CA LEU A 229 -13.02 6.41 -19.09
C LEU A 229 -13.28 5.84 -20.49
N GLY A 230 -14.29 4.98 -20.66
CA GLY A 230 -14.57 4.31 -21.93
C GLY A 230 -13.49 3.29 -22.33
N VAL A 231 -12.70 2.78 -21.36
CA VAL A 231 -11.66 1.78 -21.59
C VAL A 231 -12.24 0.38 -21.49
N GLU A 232 -12.27 -0.34 -22.58
CA GLU A 232 -12.79 -1.72 -22.61
C GLU A 232 -11.82 -2.70 -21.99
N TRP A 233 -12.31 -3.48 -21.05
CA TRP A 233 -11.56 -4.46 -20.27
C TRP A 233 -12.25 -5.84 -20.29
N LYS A 234 -11.53 -6.86 -19.85
CA LYS A 234 -12.05 -8.22 -19.61
C LYS A 234 -11.50 -8.78 -18.31
N GLN A 235 -12.36 -9.47 -17.58
CA GLN A 235 -11.94 -10.34 -16.48
C GLN A 235 -11.23 -11.55 -17.09
N ALA A 236 -9.92 -11.69 -16.85
CA ALA A 236 -9.13 -12.78 -17.39
C ALA A 236 -9.19 -14.04 -16.47
N ASN A 237 -9.22 -13.81 -15.17
CA ASN A 237 -9.44 -14.85 -14.14
C ASN A 237 -9.87 -14.16 -12.82
N ALA A 238 -10.00 -14.93 -11.73
CA ALA A 238 -10.48 -14.43 -10.44
C ALA A 238 -9.70 -13.22 -9.87
N ARG A 239 -8.47 -12.96 -10.33
CA ARG A 239 -7.60 -11.89 -9.80
C ARG A 239 -7.16 -10.88 -10.83
N ASN A 240 -7.26 -11.20 -12.13
CA ASN A 240 -6.64 -10.43 -13.21
C ASN A 240 -7.68 -9.79 -14.12
N ILE A 241 -7.52 -8.48 -14.31
CA ILE A 241 -8.21 -7.66 -15.32
C ILE A 241 -7.24 -7.43 -16.50
N SER A 242 -7.75 -7.46 -17.72
CA SER A 242 -6.98 -7.30 -18.94
C SER A 242 -7.60 -6.24 -19.84
N VAL A 243 -6.78 -5.30 -20.31
CA VAL A 243 -7.10 -4.35 -21.37
C VAL A 243 -6.26 -4.70 -22.59
N ALA A 244 -6.90 -5.11 -23.68
CA ALA A 244 -6.22 -5.63 -24.88
C ALA A 244 -6.71 -5.03 -26.19
N ARG A 245 -7.86 -4.31 -26.19
CA ARG A 245 -8.30 -3.60 -27.41
C ARG A 245 -7.35 -2.46 -27.73
N ARG A 246 -6.95 -2.36 -28.98
CA ARG A 246 -5.94 -1.39 -29.44
C ARG A 246 -6.29 0.05 -29.05
N ALA A 247 -7.55 0.46 -29.23
CA ALA A 247 -8.00 1.79 -28.86
C ALA A 247 -7.90 2.03 -27.33
N SER A 248 -8.34 1.06 -26.53
CA SER A 248 -8.26 1.12 -25.06
C SER A 248 -6.82 1.14 -24.54
N VAL A 249 -5.93 0.35 -25.15
CA VAL A 249 -4.50 0.38 -24.82
C VAL A 249 -3.89 1.73 -25.17
N ALA A 250 -4.23 2.30 -26.32
CA ALA A 250 -3.74 3.62 -26.72
C ALA A 250 -4.19 4.74 -25.76
N LEU A 251 -5.44 4.67 -25.27
CA LEU A 251 -5.93 5.58 -24.22
C LEU A 251 -5.10 5.43 -22.92
N MET A 252 -4.87 4.22 -22.49
CA MET A 252 -4.05 3.99 -21.30
C MET A 252 -2.59 4.43 -21.48
N ASP A 253 -2.01 4.20 -22.66
CA ASP A 253 -0.64 4.64 -22.98
C ASP A 253 -0.49 6.16 -22.93
N ALA A 254 -1.52 6.93 -23.30
CA ALA A 254 -1.51 8.39 -23.27
C ALA A 254 -1.53 8.98 -21.83
N HIS A 255 -2.08 8.26 -20.86
CA HIS A 255 -2.30 8.79 -19.50
C HIS A 255 -1.48 8.11 -18.40
N ILE A 256 -1.12 6.82 -18.57
CA ILE A 256 -0.40 6.08 -17.53
C ILE A 256 1.11 6.18 -17.73
N GLY A 257 1.57 6.10 -18.97
CA GLY A 257 2.98 6.04 -19.31
C GLY A 257 3.62 4.68 -19.00
N SER A 258 4.89 4.54 -19.33
CA SER A 258 5.69 3.37 -18.96
C SER A 258 6.24 3.52 -17.54
N LYS A 259 6.30 2.41 -16.81
CA LYS A 259 7.11 2.37 -15.58
C LYS A 259 8.58 2.56 -15.98
N HIS A 260 9.28 3.44 -15.33
CA HIS A 260 10.69 3.75 -15.56
C HIS A 260 11.45 4.02 -14.26
#